data_71147297db977eecfa2d12fc7bf36f15
#
_entry.id   71147297db977eecfa2d12fc7bf36f15
#
_cell.length_a   1.000
_cell.length_b   1.000
_cell.length_c   1.000
_cell.angle_alpha   90.00
_cell.angle_beta   90.00
_cell.angle_gamma   90.00
#
_symmetry.space_group_name_H-M   'P 1'
#
loop_
_entity.id
_entity.type
_entity.pdbx_description
1 polymer ?
#
loop_
_entity_poly.entity_id
_entity_poly.type
_entity_poly.pdbx_seq_one_letter_code
_entity_poly.pdbx_strand_id
1 'polypeptide(L)'
;MIQRFRAALSLPLTAAAMLLAGPAQGARPPFDTPAPVAYLKDLSSGAILYAKDADRRMPPASMAKMMTVYVAFDLIKKGELKLDQTFTVRPETWKRWHGPAAGSTMFLSPGEQVSVRDLLFGIVVLSGNDACVVLAEGISGTEPAFVALMNRARDRLGMKDSNFGNSNGWPDEGVTQVTAKDLGKLAEATIQQFPDLYKTYYSRREFTWGKTMGGEEITQGNRDPLLGNVEGADGLKTGHTSEAGYSFTGSAEQNGRRLVMVIAGLDSMAARREQSIALMNWGFGAWQSRPLYKKGQNVETADVQVGAEDHVDLVAPRDLAVTIPRGMGSEMKVSVTYDGPIKAPIKAGQPIGTLIVQTADTPPQQMPLVAANDVEEAGFFRHMWLALLSLIGLA
;
A
#
# COMPACT_ATOMS: atom_id res chain seq x y z
N MET A 1 38.91 21.45 -79.16
CA MET A 1 37.99 20.40 -78.75
C MET A 1 38.60 19.76 -77.49
N ILE A 2 38.21 20.23 -76.29
CA ILE A 2 38.82 19.79 -75.01
C ILE A 2 37.73 19.11 -74.21
N GLN A 3 37.83 17.81 -74.05
CA GLN A 3 36.94 16.98 -73.25
C GLN A 3 37.43 17.01 -71.81
N ARG A 4 36.56 17.47 -70.88
CA ARG A 4 36.83 17.43 -69.47
C ARG A 4 36.22 16.13 -68.88
N PHE A 5 37.08 15.26 -68.36
CA PHE A 5 36.68 14.15 -67.50
C PHE A 5 36.37 14.67 -66.05
N ARG A 6 35.18 14.39 -65.58
CA ARG A 6 34.82 14.53 -64.14
C ARG A 6 34.97 13.14 -63.54
N ALA A 7 35.91 12.98 -62.61
CA ALA A 7 36.02 11.81 -61.75
C ALA A 7 35.05 12.00 -60.60
N ALA A 8 34.09 11.09 -60.43
CA ALA A 8 33.22 11.00 -59.27
C ALA A 8 33.93 10.18 -58.19
N LEU A 9 34.28 10.84 -57.09
CA LEU A 9 34.77 10.17 -55.87
C LEU A 9 33.57 9.66 -55.08
N SER A 10 33.35 8.35 -55.06
CA SER A 10 32.39 7.68 -54.20
C SER A 10 33.07 7.32 -52.86
N LEU A 11 32.72 8.05 -51.77
CA LEU A 11 33.05 7.67 -50.39
C LEU A 11 32.08 6.56 -49.92
N PRO A 12 32.54 5.47 -49.33
CA PRO A 12 31.65 4.53 -48.68
C PRO A 12 31.19 5.10 -47.34
N LEU A 13 29.87 5.24 -47.18
CA LEU A 13 29.21 5.61 -45.92
C LEU A 13 29.20 4.36 -45.02
N THR A 14 30.19 4.20 -44.13
CA THR A 14 30.16 3.20 -43.07
C THR A 14 29.18 3.68 -41.98
N ALA A 15 27.97 3.14 -42.00
CA ALA A 15 27.01 3.32 -40.91
C ALA A 15 27.53 2.58 -39.67
N ALA A 16 28.11 3.34 -38.73
CA ALA A 16 28.38 2.82 -37.38
C ALA A 16 27.05 2.64 -36.66
N ALA A 17 26.57 1.41 -36.55
CA ALA A 17 25.48 1.04 -35.70
C ALA A 17 25.96 1.22 -34.24
N MET A 18 25.62 2.36 -33.60
CA MET A 18 25.70 2.51 -32.16
C MET A 18 24.65 1.58 -31.56
N LEU A 19 25.09 0.40 -31.11
CA LEU A 19 24.36 -0.40 -30.15
C LEU A 19 24.18 0.45 -28.88
N LEU A 20 22.96 1.01 -28.70
CA LEU A 20 22.52 1.55 -27.44
C LEU A 20 22.45 0.37 -26.45
N ALA A 21 23.56 0.09 -25.79
CA ALA A 21 23.55 -0.75 -24.59
C ALA A 21 22.67 -0.03 -23.58
N GLY A 22 21.41 -0.48 -23.44
CA GLY A 22 20.59 -0.08 -22.31
C GLY A 22 21.36 -0.36 -21.02
N PRO A 23 21.13 0.42 -19.94
CA PRO A 23 21.81 0.18 -18.67
C PRO A 23 21.63 -1.29 -18.30
N ALA A 24 22.73 -1.98 -18.07
CA ALA A 24 22.70 -3.36 -17.57
C ALA A 24 21.91 -3.34 -16.28
N GLN A 25 20.69 -3.91 -16.29
CA GLN A 25 19.92 -4.11 -15.07
C GLN A 25 20.74 -5.10 -14.24
N GLY A 26 21.24 -4.62 -13.10
CA GLY A 26 21.92 -5.46 -12.13
C GLY A 26 21.03 -6.65 -11.77
N ALA A 27 21.61 -7.81 -11.59
CA ALA A 27 20.87 -9.05 -11.36
C ALA A 27 20.15 -8.96 -9.99
N ARG A 28 18.83 -8.85 -10.01
CA ARG A 28 18.02 -8.98 -8.79
C ARG A 28 18.26 -10.34 -8.15
N PRO A 29 18.26 -10.43 -6.81
CA PRO A 29 18.32 -11.74 -6.16
C PRO A 29 17.23 -12.66 -6.74
N PRO A 30 17.57 -13.87 -7.16
CA PRO A 30 16.61 -14.78 -7.78
C PRO A 30 15.55 -15.21 -6.75
N PHE A 31 14.29 -15.18 -7.17
CA PHE A 31 13.16 -15.74 -6.46
C PHE A 31 12.13 -16.23 -7.47
N ASP A 32 11.58 -17.41 -7.24
CA ASP A 32 10.49 -17.95 -8.04
C ASP A 32 9.37 -18.47 -7.12
N THR A 33 8.15 -18.40 -7.62
CA THR A 33 6.96 -18.88 -6.93
C THR A 33 5.93 -19.42 -7.92
N PRO A 34 5.27 -20.55 -7.62
CA PRO A 34 4.16 -21.06 -8.42
C PRO A 34 2.92 -20.16 -8.38
N ALA A 35 2.85 -19.19 -7.45
CA ALA A 35 1.71 -18.28 -7.39
C ALA A 35 1.52 -17.53 -8.71
N PRO A 36 0.29 -17.51 -9.27
CA PRO A 36 -0.02 -16.73 -10.46
C PRO A 36 0.23 -15.23 -10.28
N VAL A 37 -0.02 -14.71 -9.08
CA VAL A 37 0.19 -13.31 -8.74
C VAL A 37 1.01 -13.20 -7.47
N ALA A 38 2.06 -12.38 -7.49
CA ALA A 38 2.87 -12.09 -6.30
C ALA A 38 3.43 -10.67 -6.33
N TYR A 39 3.49 -10.05 -5.17
CA TYR A 39 3.99 -8.69 -4.98
C TYR A 39 4.68 -8.57 -3.62
N LEU A 40 5.82 -7.89 -3.57
CA LEU A 40 6.54 -7.57 -2.34
C LEU A 40 7.08 -6.15 -2.40
N LYS A 41 6.72 -5.33 -1.43
CA LYS A 41 7.17 -3.94 -1.29
C LYS A 41 7.84 -3.72 0.06
N ASP A 42 8.96 -3.01 0.04
CA ASP A 42 9.61 -2.48 1.22
C ASP A 42 9.04 -1.09 1.53
N LEU A 43 8.32 -0.94 2.64
CA LEU A 43 7.71 0.34 3.01
C LEU A 43 8.75 1.34 3.53
N SER A 44 9.92 0.88 3.97
CA SER A 44 10.97 1.77 4.50
C SER A 44 11.60 2.61 3.40
N SER A 45 11.76 2.03 2.20
CA SER A 45 12.36 2.68 1.02
C SER A 45 11.35 2.97 -0.10
N GLY A 46 10.16 2.36 -0.07
CA GLY A 46 9.21 2.36 -1.18
C GLY A 46 9.56 1.39 -2.31
N ALA A 47 10.66 0.62 -2.19
CA ALA A 47 11.13 -0.28 -3.24
C ALA A 47 10.18 -1.47 -3.47
N ILE A 48 9.88 -1.75 -4.74
CA ILE A 48 9.21 -2.99 -5.15
C ILE A 48 10.29 -4.06 -5.36
N LEU A 49 10.36 -5.03 -4.44
CA LEU A 49 11.36 -6.08 -4.45
C LEU A 49 10.99 -7.21 -5.40
N TYR A 50 9.69 -7.53 -5.47
CA TYR A 50 9.16 -8.57 -6.34
C TYR A 50 7.81 -8.16 -6.93
N ALA A 51 7.58 -8.45 -8.21
CA ALA A 51 6.30 -8.26 -8.88
C ALA A 51 6.14 -9.30 -9.99
N LYS A 52 5.11 -10.14 -9.88
CA LYS A 52 4.66 -11.10 -10.88
C LYS A 52 3.16 -10.87 -11.07
N ASP A 53 2.76 -10.46 -12.26
CA ASP A 53 1.38 -10.13 -12.63
C ASP A 53 0.66 -9.21 -11.61
N ALA A 54 1.42 -8.30 -10.97
CA ALA A 54 0.95 -7.51 -9.83
C ALA A 54 -0.13 -6.49 -10.18
N ASP A 55 -0.30 -6.17 -11.47
CA ASP A 55 -1.36 -5.30 -12.03
C ASP A 55 -2.56 -6.10 -12.54
N ARG A 56 -2.52 -7.42 -12.51
CA ARG A 56 -3.63 -8.28 -12.93
C ARG A 56 -4.81 -8.10 -11.99
N ARG A 57 -5.97 -7.80 -12.55
CA ARG A 57 -7.24 -7.77 -11.80
C ARG A 57 -7.68 -9.18 -11.46
N MET A 58 -8.08 -9.38 -10.22
CA MET A 58 -8.47 -10.68 -9.67
C MET A 58 -9.54 -10.53 -8.59
N PRO A 59 -10.39 -11.54 -8.37
CA PRO A 59 -11.29 -11.56 -7.23
C PRO A 59 -10.47 -11.66 -5.93
N PRO A 60 -10.67 -10.73 -4.97
CA PRO A 60 -9.88 -10.70 -3.73
C PRO A 60 -10.32 -11.76 -2.71
N ALA A 61 -11.49 -12.36 -2.87
CA ALA A 61 -12.14 -13.10 -1.79
C ALA A 61 -12.10 -12.27 -0.48
N SER A 62 -11.88 -12.92 0.67
CA SER A 62 -11.87 -12.23 1.98
C SER A 62 -10.75 -11.20 2.17
N MET A 63 -9.81 -11.00 1.23
CA MET A 63 -8.89 -9.86 1.29
C MET A 63 -9.63 -8.52 1.09
N ALA A 64 -10.82 -8.51 0.45
CA ALA A 64 -11.69 -7.33 0.37
C ALA A 64 -12.04 -6.74 1.74
N LYS A 65 -12.10 -7.59 2.78
CA LYS A 65 -12.36 -7.17 4.16
C LYS A 65 -11.35 -6.17 4.72
N MET A 66 -10.15 -6.11 4.15
CA MET A 66 -9.18 -5.08 4.49
C MET A 66 -9.73 -3.67 4.21
N MET A 67 -10.49 -3.48 3.11
CA MET A 67 -11.13 -2.20 2.81
C MET A 67 -12.29 -1.90 3.78
N THR A 68 -13.05 -2.91 4.18
CA THR A 68 -14.10 -2.77 5.21
C THR A 68 -13.51 -2.30 6.54
N VAL A 69 -12.41 -2.91 6.97
CA VAL A 69 -11.69 -2.53 8.19
C VAL A 69 -11.06 -1.15 8.05
N TYR A 70 -10.46 -0.83 6.90
CA TYR A 70 -9.87 0.48 6.63
C TYR A 70 -10.90 1.61 6.75
N VAL A 71 -12.09 1.44 6.18
CA VAL A 71 -13.20 2.42 6.30
C VAL A 71 -13.63 2.59 7.76
N ALA A 72 -13.77 1.49 8.50
CA ALA A 72 -14.10 1.58 9.92
C ALA A 72 -13.01 2.29 10.73
N PHE A 73 -11.74 2.01 10.47
CA PHE A 73 -10.61 2.70 11.12
C PHE A 73 -10.56 4.19 10.79
N ASP A 74 -10.86 4.58 9.55
CA ASP A 74 -10.96 5.99 9.12
C ASP A 74 -12.05 6.73 9.89
N LEU A 75 -13.22 6.11 10.05
CA LEU A 75 -14.33 6.67 10.82
C LEU A 75 -14.02 6.74 12.33
N ILE A 76 -13.35 5.73 12.89
CA ILE A 76 -12.92 5.75 14.30
C ILE A 76 -11.91 6.89 14.52
N LYS A 77 -10.93 7.04 13.65
CA LYS A 77 -9.93 8.12 13.74
C LYS A 77 -10.56 9.51 13.66
N LYS A 78 -11.63 9.66 12.89
CA LYS A 78 -12.41 10.91 12.79
C LYS A 78 -13.37 11.15 13.96
N GLY A 79 -13.54 10.17 14.84
CA GLY A 79 -14.52 10.24 15.95
C GLY A 79 -15.98 10.04 15.50
N GLU A 80 -16.21 9.64 14.25
CA GLU A 80 -17.53 9.37 13.67
C GLU A 80 -18.05 7.96 14.02
N LEU A 81 -17.18 7.06 14.44
CA LEU A 81 -17.49 5.70 14.90
C LEU A 81 -16.76 5.43 16.22
N LYS A 82 -17.44 4.82 17.20
CA LYS A 82 -16.83 4.44 18.47
C LYS A 82 -16.70 2.94 18.61
N LEU A 83 -15.62 2.48 19.25
CA LEU A 83 -15.36 1.05 19.44
C LEU A 83 -16.40 0.35 20.35
N ASP A 84 -16.98 1.06 21.29
CA ASP A 84 -18.01 0.58 22.22
C ASP A 84 -19.43 0.75 21.66
N GLN A 85 -19.60 1.41 20.51
CA GLN A 85 -20.88 1.49 19.82
C GLN A 85 -21.32 0.09 19.40
N THR A 86 -22.61 -0.24 19.59
CA THR A 86 -23.17 -1.55 19.23
C THR A 86 -24.08 -1.46 18.03
N PHE A 87 -24.10 -2.55 17.25
CA PHE A 87 -25.02 -2.73 16.13
C PHE A 87 -25.85 -3.99 16.33
N THR A 88 -27.11 -3.93 15.92
CA THR A 88 -28.03 -5.06 16.00
C THR A 88 -27.90 -5.96 14.79
N VAL A 89 -27.77 -7.25 15.01
CA VAL A 89 -27.81 -8.27 13.95
C VAL A 89 -29.24 -8.39 13.43
N ARG A 90 -29.46 -7.97 12.19
CA ARG A 90 -30.79 -8.03 11.57
C ARG A 90 -31.17 -9.47 11.24
N PRO A 91 -32.45 -9.87 11.39
CA PRO A 91 -32.89 -11.22 11.05
C PRO A 91 -32.57 -11.63 9.61
N GLU A 92 -32.67 -10.69 8.64
CA GLU A 92 -32.38 -10.92 7.23
C GLU A 92 -30.89 -11.18 7.01
N THR A 93 -30.03 -10.42 7.67
CA THR A 93 -28.56 -10.57 7.64
C THR A 93 -28.17 -11.90 8.23
N TRP A 94 -28.73 -12.26 9.39
CA TRP A 94 -28.51 -13.56 10.00
C TRP A 94 -28.98 -14.70 9.07
N LYS A 95 -30.18 -14.63 8.50
CA LYS A 95 -30.72 -15.64 7.59
C LYS A 95 -29.81 -15.88 6.39
N ARG A 96 -29.18 -14.84 5.87
CA ARG A 96 -28.26 -14.92 4.73
C ARG A 96 -26.89 -15.48 5.12
N TRP A 97 -26.39 -15.14 6.30
CA TRP A 97 -25.01 -15.39 6.70
C TRP A 97 -24.89 -16.38 7.87
N HIS A 98 -25.76 -17.36 7.97
CA HIS A 98 -25.64 -18.45 8.92
C HIS A 98 -25.61 -19.80 8.22
N GLY A 99 -25.10 -20.83 8.94
CA GLY A 99 -25.01 -22.19 8.43
C GLY A 99 -23.84 -22.44 7.47
N PRO A 100 -23.72 -23.68 6.96
CA PRO A 100 -22.52 -24.11 6.20
C PRO A 100 -22.28 -23.32 4.90
N ALA A 101 -23.33 -22.81 4.25
CA ALA A 101 -23.23 -22.06 3.01
C ALA A 101 -22.71 -20.62 3.21
N ALA A 102 -22.68 -20.11 4.42
CA ALA A 102 -22.24 -18.75 4.72
C ALA A 102 -20.70 -18.56 4.73
N GLY A 103 -19.95 -19.65 4.62
CA GLY A 103 -18.50 -19.64 4.72
C GLY A 103 -18.01 -19.32 6.13
N SER A 104 -17.02 -18.42 6.25
CA SER A 104 -16.50 -18.01 7.56
C SER A 104 -17.44 -17.06 8.25
N THR A 105 -17.81 -17.34 9.50
CA THR A 105 -18.73 -16.54 10.31
C THR A 105 -18.19 -16.34 11.73
N MET A 106 -18.73 -15.34 12.39
CA MET A 106 -18.54 -15.05 13.81
C MET A 106 -19.61 -15.75 14.66
N PHE A 107 -20.57 -16.47 14.02
CA PHE A 107 -21.71 -17.14 14.65
C PHE A 107 -22.66 -16.17 15.38
N LEU A 108 -22.94 -15.03 14.77
CA LEU A 108 -23.87 -14.04 15.30
C LEU A 108 -25.30 -14.58 15.33
N SER A 109 -26.10 -14.11 16.30
CA SER A 109 -27.52 -14.49 16.48
C SER A 109 -28.45 -13.32 16.08
N PRO A 110 -29.67 -13.58 15.58
CA PRO A 110 -30.59 -12.52 15.23
C PRO A 110 -31.00 -11.71 16.47
N GLY A 111 -30.99 -10.37 16.35
CA GLY A 111 -31.26 -9.43 17.44
C GLY A 111 -30.11 -9.20 18.41
N GLU A 112 -28.99 -9.90 18.26
CA GLU A 112 -27.80 -9.71 19.08
C GLU A 112 -27.22 -8.31 18.91
N GLN A 113 -26.78 -7.72 20.03
CA GLN A 113 -26.08 -6.42 20.04
C GLN A 113 -24.58 -6.67 20.09
N VAL A 114 -23.86 -6.28 19.06
CA VAL A 114 -22.43 -6.55 18.94
C VAL A 114 -21.66 -5.24 18.83
N SER A 115 -20.60 -5.08 19.62
CA SER A 115 -19.79 -3.88 19.58
C SER A 115 -18.96 -3.79 18.29
N VAL A 116 -18.67 -2.56 17.84
CA VAL A 116 -17.76 -2.33 16.72
C VAL A 116 -16.40 -3.00 16.96
N ARG A 117 -15.92 -2.99 18.20
CA ARG A 117 -14.69 -3.66 18.63
C ARG A 117 -14.73 -5.15 18.31
N ASP A 118 -15.79 -5.84 18.69
CA ASP A 118 -15.91 -7.29 18.52
C ASP A 118 -16.18 -7.66 17.06
N LEU A 119 -16.97 -6.85 16.34
CA LEU A 119 -17.14 -7.01 14.90
C LEU A 119 -15.81 -6.92 14.16
N LEU A 120 -14.94 -5.96 14.51
CA LEU A 120 -13.62 -5.83 13.90
C LEU A 120 -12.72 -7.05 14.19
N PHE A 121 -12.73 -7.61 15.41
CA PHE A 121 -12.04 -8.86 15.70
C PHE A 121 -12.64 -10.03 14.90
N GLY A 122 -13.95 -10.13 14.82
CA GLY A 122 -14.63 -11.13 14.01
C GLY A 122 -14.26 -11.06 12.53
N ILE A 123 -14.12 -9.84 11.98
CA ILE A 123 -13.72 -9.62 10.58
C ILE A 123 -12.26 -9.99 10.34
N VAL A 124 -11.35 -9.51 11.18
CA VAL A 124 -9.91 -9.66 10.97
C VAL A 124 -9.46 -11.08 11.28
N VAL A 125 -9.80 -11.60 12.46
CA VAL A 125 -9.29 -12.88 12.98
C VAL A 125 -10.07 -14.04 12.38
N LEU A 126 -11.42 -14.00 12.46
CA LEU A 126 -12.29 -15.10 12.04
C LEU A 126 -12.65 -15.03 10.56
N SER A 127 -12.44 -13.85 9.93
CA SER A 127 -12.91 -13.58 8.57
C SER A 127 -14.45 -13.64 8.44
N GLY A 128 -15.21 -13.28 9.50
CA GLY A 128 -16.66 -13.35 9.57
C GLY A 128 -17.36 -12.55 8.47
N ASN A 129 -18.13 -13.24 7.63
CA ASN A 129 -18.94 -12.62 6.58
C ASN A 129 -20.13 -11.89 7.20
N ASP A 130 -20.75 -12.50 8.20
CA ASP A 130 -21.81 -11.93 9.04
C ASP A 130 -21.36 -10.64 9.72
N ALA A 131 -20.19 -10.66 10.37
CA ALA A 131 -19.62 -9.48 11.04
C ALA A 131 -19.39 -8.31 10.06
N CYS A 132 -18.93 -8.57 8.82
CA CYS A 132 -18.77 -7.53 7.80
C CYS A 132 -20.08 -6.83 7.45
N VAL A 133 -21.12 -7.63 7.21
CA VAL A 133 -22.43 -7.08 6.78
C VAL A 133 -23.09 -6.33 7.94
N VAL A 134 -23.03 -6.89 9.16
CA VAL A 134 -23.55 -6.20 10.36
C VAL A 134 -22.83 -4.86 10.58
N LEU A 135 -21.50 -4.83 10.45
CA LEU A 135 -20.73 -3.59 10.55
C LEU A 135 -21.12 -2.58 9.47
N ALA A 136 -21.23 -3.03 8.22
CA ALA A 136 -21.58 -2.19 7.07
C ALA A 136 -23.00 -1.60 7.21
N GLU A 137 -23.96 -2.41 7.58
CA GLU A 137 -25.34 -1.99 7.84
C GLU A 137 -25.44 -1.03 9.04
N GLY A 138 -24.70 -1.31 10.10
CA GLY A 138 -24.67 -0.47 11.29
C GLY A 138 -24.10 0.93 11.02
N ILE A 139 -23.04 1.02 10.20
CA ILE A 139 -22.40 2.29 9.85
C ILE A 139 -23.24 3.09 8.85
N SER A 140 -23.80 2.44 7.82
CA SER A 140 -24.35 3.11 6.64
C SER A 140 -25.84 2.85 6.41
N GLY A 141 -26.50 2.12 7.30
CA GLY A 141 -27.88 1.70 7.16
C GLY A 141 -28.10 0.53 6.21
N THR A 142 -27.29 0.41 5.13
CA THR A 142 -27.32 -0.70 4.17
C THR A 142 -25.92 -1.05 3.69
N GLU A 143 -25.70 -2.31 3.27
CA GLU A 143 -24.43 -2.73 2.70
C GLU A 143 -24.05 -1.96 1.41
N PRO A 144 -24.96 -1.70 0.45
CA PRO A 144 -24.65 -0.87 -0.74
C PRO A 144 -24.18 0.55 -0.39
N ALA A 145 -24.76 1.20 0.63
CA ALA A 145 -24.31 2.51 1.09
C ALA A 145 -22.89 2.46 1.68
N PHE A 146 -22.56 1.40 2.38
CA PHE A 146 -21.21 1.15 2.89
C PHE A 146 -20.20 0.86 1.76
N VAL A 147 -20.59 0.10 0.75
CA VAL A 147 -19.76 -0.16 -0.46
C VAL A 147 -19.41 1.15 -1.18
N ALA A 148 -20.31 2.14 -1.18
CA ALA A 148 -19.98 3.46 -1.69
C ALA A 148 -18.87 4.15 -0.87
N LEU A 149 -18.81 3.94 0.47
CA LEU A 149 -17.68 4.41 1.30
C LEU A 149 -16.37 3.68 0.94
N MET A 150 -16.43 2.36 0.74
CA MET A 150 -15.27 1.57 0.32
C MET A 150 -14.70 2.08 -1.01
N ASN A 151 -15.54 2.33 -2.00
CA ASN A 151 -15.09 2.82 -3.31
C ASN A 151 -14.58 4.28 -3.24
N ARG A 152 -15.14 5.14 -2.39
CA ARG A 152 -14.53 6.46 -2.12
C ARG A 152 -13.15 6.35 -1.44
N ALA A 153 -12.98 5.41 -0.52
CA ALA A 153 -11.68 5.14 0.09
C ALA A 153 -10.66 4.61 -0.94
N ARG A 154 -11.10 3.68 -1.83
CA ARG A 154 -10.33 3.20 -2.98
C ARG A 154 -9.79 4.37 -3.83
N ASP A 155 -10.65 5.35 -4.15
CA ASP A 155 -10.28 6.50 -4.98
C ASP A 155 -9.24 7.39 -4.27
N ARG A 156 -9.44 7.67 -2.96
CA ARG A 156 -8.47 8.42 -2.15
C ARG A 156 -7.11 7.74 -2.05
N LEU A 157 -7.08 6.40 -2.04
CA LEU A 157 -5.85 5.61 -1.99
C LEU A 157 -5.19 5.41 -3.36
N GLY A 158 -5.81 5.90 -4.44
CA GLY A 158 -5.30 5.73 -5.80
C GLY A 158 -5.28 4.27 -6.26
N MET A 159 -6.24 3.45 -5.80
CA MET A 159 -6.40 2.04 -6.19
C MET A 159 -7.22 1.96 -7.49
N LYS A 160 -6.66 2.48 -8.58
CA LYS A 160 -7.36 2.73 -9.84
C LYS A 160 -7.87 1.47 -10.54
N ASP A 161 -7.24 0.33 -10.28
CA ASP A 161 -7.54 -0.94 -10.92
C ASP A 161 -8.37 -1.87 -10.03
N SER A 162 -8.95 -1.32 -8.97
CA SER A 162 -9.78 -2.05 -8.00
C SER A 162 -11.22 -1.54 -7.98
N ASN A 163 -12.16 -2.40 -7.63
CA ASN A 163 -13.56 -2.08 -7.39
C ASN A 163 -14.15 -3.01 -6.33
N PHE A 164 -15.03 -2.49 -5.48
CA PHE A 164 -15.71 -3.27 -4.45
C PHE A 164 -17.21 -3.26 -4.71
N GLY A 165 -17.83 -4.44 -4.77
CA GLY A 165 -19.28 -4.65 -4.94
C GLY A 165 -19.99 -5.07 -3.66
N ASN A 166 -19.23 -5.57 -2.66
CA ASN A 166 -19.75 -5.97 -1.35
C ASN A 166 -18.70 -5.79 -0.25
N SER A 167 -19.12 -5.92 1.02
CA SER A 167 -18.28 -5.63 2.19
C SER A 167 -17.33 -6.77 2.57
N ASN A 168 -17.53 -7.98 2.08
CA ASN A 168 -16.85 -9.17 2.59
C ASN A 168 -16.04 -9.96 1.54
N GLY A 169 -16.13 -9.57 0.25
CA GLY A 169 -15.45 -10.23 -0.86
C GLY A 169 -16.09 -11.56 -1.27
N TRP A 170 -17.38 -11.74 -0.98
CA TRP A 170 -18.14 -12.86 -1.51
C TRP A 170 -18.22 -12.78 -3.04
N PRO A 171 -18.22 -13.89 -3.76
CA PRO A 171 -18.36 -13.88 -5.22
C PRO A 171 -19.61 -13.10 -5.69
N ASP A 172 -19.41 -12.18 -6.63
CA ASP A 172 -20.42 -11.22 -7.14
C ASP A 172 -20.31 -11.02 -8.65
N GLU A 173 -20.07 -12.10 -9.38
CA GLU A 173 -19.99 -12.14 -10.85
C GLU A 173 -18.92 -11.20 -11.43
N GLY A 174 -17.83 -10.99 -10.67
CA GLY A 174 -16.68 -10.21 -11.09
C GLY A 174 -16.82 -8.69 -10.87
N VAL A 175 -17.81 -8.23 -10.11
CA VAL A 175 -17.94 -6.81 -9.71
C VAL A 175 -16.79 -6.42 -8.76
N THR A 176 -16.51 -7.25 -7.75
CA THR A 176 -15.39 -7.04 -6.84
C THR A 176 -14.10 -7.57 -7.46
N GLN A 177 -13.22 -6.65 -7.84
CA GLN A 177 -11.91 -6.93 -8.43
C GLN A 177 -10.85 -6.05 -7.79
N VAL A 178 -9.65 -6.60 -7.62
CA VAL A 178 -8.48 -5.87 -7.09
C VAL A 178 -7.21 -6.29 -7.83
N THR A 179 -6.15 -5.51 -7.65
CA THR A 179 -4.80 -5.91 -8.05
C THR A 179 -3.91 -6.12 -6.82
N ALA A 180 -2.82 -6.87 -6.96
CA ALA A 180 -1.86 -7.05 -5.86
C ALA A 180 -1.19 -5.72 -5.47
N LYS A 181 -0.91 -4.84 -6.42
CA LYS A 181 -0.40 -3.49 -6.12
C LYS A 181 -1.38 -2.66 -5.31
N ASP A 182 -2.66 -2.71 -5.63
CA ASP A 182 -3.67 -1.94 -4.91
C ASP A 182 -3.92 -2.49 -3.51
N LEU A 183 -3.90 -3.83 -3.33
CA LEU A 183 -3.90 -4.44 -2.00
C LEU A 183 -2.66 -4.04 -1.19
N GLY A 184 -1.49 -3.92 -1.84
CA GLY A 184 -0.27 -3.40 -1.23
C GLY A 184 -0.43 -1.94 -0.75
N LYS A 185 -1.05 -1.06 -1.57
CA LYS A 185 -1.37 0.34 -1.17
C LYS A 185 -2.35 0.38 0.02
N LEU A 186 -3.37 -0.47 0.00
CA LEU A 186 -4.33 -0.57 1.10
C LEU A 186 -3.68 -1.02 2.40
N ALA A 187 -2.80 -2.04 2.33
CA ALA A 187 -2.03 -2.52 3.47
C ALA A 187 -1.12 -1.43 4.03
N GLU A 188 -0.33 -0.76 3.17
CA GLU A 188 0.53 0.37 3.53
C GLU A 188 -0.25 1.49 4.22
N ALA A 189 -1.38 1.91 3.64
CA ALA A 189 -2.23 2.96 4.21
C ALA A 189 -2.82 2.54 5.57
N THR A 190 -3.26 1.29 5.70
CA THR A 190 -3.79 0.77 6.98
C THR A 190 -2.73 0.80 8.07
N ILE A 191 -1.52 0.35 7.77
CA ILE A 191 -0.38 0.31 8.71
C ILE A 191 0.05 1.73 9.12
N GLN A 192 0.21 2.63 8.14
CA GLN A 192 0.77 3.96 8.37
C GLN A 192 -0.24 4.93 8.97
N GLN A 193 -1.50 4.86 8.57
CA GLN A 193 -2.52 5.82 9.01
C GLN A 193 -3.18 5.42 10.34
N PHE A 194 -3.18 4.12 10.68
CA PHE A 194 -3.85 3.58 11.87
C PHE A 194 -2.97 2.60 12.65
N PRO A 195 -1.73 2.97 13.04
CA PRO A 195 -0.75 2.03 13.58
C PRO A 195 -1.24 1.29 14.84
N ASP A 196 -1.92 1.97 15.75
CA ASP A 196 -2.42 1.38 16.99
C ASP A 196 -3.58 0.41 16.74
N LEU A 197 -4.54 0.80 15.88
CA LEU A 197 -5.66 -0.06 15.49
C LEU A 197 -5.14 -1.27 14.69
N TYR A 198 -4.22 -1.04 13.75
CA TYR A 198 -3.57 -2.11 13.01
C TYR A 198 -2.95 -3.14 13.95
N LYS A 199 -2.09 -2.70 14.87
CA LYS A 199 -1.43 -3.57 15.84
C LYS A 199 -2.44 -4.31 16.74
N THR A 200 -3.51 -3.64 17.16
CA THR A 200 -4.52 -4.23 18.04
C THR A 200 -5.27 -5.38 17.38
N TYR A 201 -5.67 -5.21 16.11
CA TYR A 201 -6.56 -6.15 15.44
C TYR A 201 -5.83 -7.20 14.60
N TYR A 202 -4.82 -6.79 13.80
CA TYR A 202 -4.21 -7.69 12.83
C TYR A 202 -3.20 -8.67 13.43
N SER A 203 -2.54 -8.31 14.53
CA SER A 203 -1.58 -9.21 15.20
C SER A 203 -2.23 -10.29 16.09
N ARG A 204 -3.56 -10.29 16.21
CA ARG A 204 -4.26 -11.27 17.06
C ARG A 204 -4.25 -12.66 16.44
N ARG A 205 -3.87 -13.64 17.25
CA ARG A 205 -3.77 -15.03 16.82
C ARG A 205 -5.08 -15.78 16.91
N GLU A 206 -5.98 -15.38 17.82
CA GLU A 206 -7.26 -16.01 18.07
C GLU A 206 -8.27 -15.00 18.62
N PHE A 207 -9.54 -15.33 18.48
CA PHE A 207 -10.63 -14.57 19.04
C PHE A 207 -11.74 -15.51 19.50
N THR A 208 -12.27 -15.22 20.69
CA THR A 208 -13.35 -15.99 21.32
C THR A 208 -14.66 -15.22 21.19
N TRP A 209 -15.67 -15.83 20.56
CA TRP A 209 -16.99 -15.26 20.44
C TRP A 209 -18.06 -16.35 20.33
N GLY A 210 -19.15 -16.13 21.04
CA GLY A 210 -20.27 -17.07 21.06
C GLY A 210 -20.02 -18.29 21.94
N LYS A 211 -21.06 -19.11 22.05
CA LYS A 211 -21.04 -20.37 22.81
C LYS A 211 -21.64 -21.49 22.00
N THR A 212 -21.13 -22.68 22.22
CA THR A 212 -21.72 -23.93 21.70
C THR A 212 -23.09 -24.14 22.32
N MET A 213 -23.86 -25.09 21.77
CA MET A 213 -25.13 -25.51 22.38
C MET A 213 -24.95 -26.10 23.81
N GLY A 214 -23.74 -26.56 24.14
CA GLY A 214 -23.36 -27.03 25.47
C GLY A 214 -22.91 -25.91 26.43
N GLY A 215 -22.88 -24.61 25.97
CA GLY A 215 -22.50 -23.47 26.77
C GLY A 215 -20.98 -23.17 26.80
N GLU A 216 -20.16 -23.93 26.08
CA GLU A 216 -18.71 -23.73 25.96
C GLU A 216 -18.38 -22.56 25.02
N GLU A 217 -17.36 -21.80 25.35
CA GLU A 217 -16.91 -20.68 24.52
C GLU A 217 -16.32 -21.17 23.19
N ILE A 218 -16.61 -20.45 22.08
CA ILE A 218 -16.09 -20.76 20.76
C ILE A 218 -14.88 -19.89 20.50
N THR A 219 -13.67 -20.49 20.53
CA THR A 219 -12.41 -19.84 20.15
C THR A 219 -11.99 -20.28 18.77
N GLN A 220 -11.73 -19.34 17.89
CA GLN A 220 -11.25 -19.59 16.53
C GLN A 220 -9.89 -18.91 16.29
N GLY A 221 -8.97 -19.63 15.60
CA GLY A 221 -7.64 -19.12 15.26
C GLY A 221 -7.62 -18.23 14.02
N ASN A 222 -6.70 -17.26 14.01
CA ASN A 222 -6.36 -16.51 12.81
C ASN A 222 -5.67 -17.44 11.79
N ARG A 223 -6.04 -17.29 10.53
CA ARG A 223 -5.51 -18.11 9.41
C ARG A 223 -4.31 -17.47 8.71
N ASP A 224 -3.78 -16.39 9.26
CA ASP A 224 -2.57 -15.71 8.76
C ASP A 224 -1.37 -16.69 8.81
N PRO A 225 -0.74 -16.99 7.65
CA PRO A 225 0.34 -17.97 7.59
C PRO A 225 1.67 -17.47 8.16
N LEU A 226 1.84 -16.15 8.33
CA LEU A 226 3.09 -15.57 8.83
C LEU A 226 3.12 -15.49 10.36
N LEU A 227 1.95 -15.32 11.02
CA LEU A 227 1.88 -15.17 12.48
C LEU A 227 2.47 -16.40 13.18
N GLY A 228 3.56 -16.17 13.93
CA GLY A 228 4.28 -17.22 14.65
C GLY A 228 5.23 -18.06 13.78
N ASN A 229 5.30 -17.82 12.46
CA ASN A 229 6.21 -18.52 11.54
C ASN A 229 7.27 -17.61 10.93
N VAL A 230 7.06 -16.30 10.91
CA VAL A 230 8.02 -15.30 10.46
C VAL A 230 8.21 -14.28 11.58
N GLU A 231 9.45 -13.97 11.88
CA GLU A 231 9.80 -12.95 12.87
C GLU A 231 9.22 -11.60 12.47
N GLY A 232 8.62 -10.89 13.44
CA GLY A 232 8.02 -9.57 13.22
C GLY A 232 6.72 -9.55 12.40
N ALA A 233 6.14 -10.72 12.06
CA ALA A 233 4.87 -10.81 11.36
C ALA A 233 3.71 -10.32 12.24
N ASP A 234 2.84 -9.46 11.65
CA ASP A 234 1.77 -8.78 12.39
C ASP A 234 0.47 -8.56 11.58
N GLY A 235 0.29 -9.27 10.49
CA GLY A 235 -0.93 -9.23 9.67
C GLY A 235 -0.69 -9.65 8.22
N LEU A 236 -1.68 -9.55 7.36
CA LEU A 236 -2.99 -8.91 7.45
C LEU A 236 -4.14 -9.91 7.24
N LYS A 237 -4.39 -10.30 5.97
CA LYS A 237 -5.63 -10.98 5.64
C LYS A 237 -5.49 -12.07 4.59
N THR A 238 -6.07 -13.22 4.87
CA THR A 238 -6.22 -14.33 3.92
C THR A 238 -7.49 -14.20 3.09
N GLY A 239 -7.47 -14.71 1.85
CA GLY A 239 -8.61 -14.87 0.98
C GLY A 239 -8.68 -16.28 0.42
N HIS A 240 -9.89 -16.80 0.23
CA HIS A 240 -10.15 -18.04 -0.50
C HIS A 240 -11.60 -18.11 -0.99
N THR A 241 -11.76 -18.39 -2.27
CA THR A 241 -12.97 -18.93 -2.91
C THR A 241 -12.51 -19.90 -3.99
N SER A 242 -13.40 -20.71 -4.53
CA SER A 242 -13.07 -21.62 -5.64
C SER A 242 -12.55 -20.86 -6.86
N GLU A 243 -13.06 -19.65 -7.11
CA GLU A 243 -12.63 -18.78 -8.21
C GLU A 243 -11.27 -18.10 -7.94
N ALA A 244 -11.06 -17.57 -6.74
CA ALA A 244 -9.88 -16.79 -6.39
C ALA A 244 -8.65 -17.66 -6.04
N GLY A 245 -8.83 -18.95 -5.76
CA GLY A 245 -7.78 -19.77 -5.15
C GLY A 245 -7.40 -19.29 -3.75
N TYR A 246 -6.30 -19.78 -3.22
CA TYR A 246 -5.78 -19.41 -1.91
C TYR A 246 -4.86 -18.20 -2.02
N SER A 247 -5.20 -17.13 -1.31
CA SER A 247 -4.54 -15.84 -1.41
C SER A 247 -4.25 -15.24 -0.03
N PHE A 248 -3.28 -14.32 0.04
CA PHE A 248 -2.89 -13.67 1.28
C PHE A 248 -2.24 -12.31 1.03
N THR A 249 -2.61 -11.32 1.82
CA THR A 249 -1.87 -10.07 2.00
C THR A 249 -1.22 -10.11 3.37
N GLY A 250 0.10 -9.95 3.43
CA GLY A 250 0.88 -10.07 4.66
C GLY A 250 1.81 -8.92 4.92
N SER A 251 2.22 -8.75 6.20
CA SER A 251 3.24 -7.81 6.62
C SER A 251 4.09 -8.39 7.74
N ALA A 252 5.36 -7.97 7.75
CA ALA A 252 6.27 -8.20 8.86
C ALA A 252 7.24 -7.02 9.00
N GLU A 253 7.73 -6.79 10.22
CA GLU A 253 8.74 -5.77 10.50
C GLU A 253 9.92 -6.38 11.25
N GLN A 254 11.12 -6.23 10.69
CA GLN A 254 12.38 -6.68 11.32
C GLN A 254 13.39 -5.54 11.33
N ASN A 255 13.95 -5.23 12.50
CA ASN A 255 14.96 -4.19 12.65
C ASN A 255 14.58 -2.83 12.05
N GLY A 256 13.32 -2.42 12.21
CA GLY A 256 12.78 -1.17 11.66
C GLY A 256 12.52 -1.17 10.15
N ARG A 257 12.71 -2.30 9.48
CA ARG A 257 12.40 -2.51 8.07
C ARG A 257 11.08 -3.27 7.95
N ARG A 258 10.08 -2.65 7.32
CA ARG A 258 8.75 -3.24 7.12
C ARG A 258 8.52 -3.65 5.68
N LEU A 259 8.12 -4.90 5.50
CA LEU A 259 7.71 -5.45 4.21
C LEU A 259 6.20 -5.70 4.18
N VAL A 260 5.61 -5.45 3.02
CA VAL A 260 4.22 -5.82 2.70
C VAL A 260 4.25 -6.72 1.46
N MET A 261 3.54 -7.83 1.53
CA MET A 261 3.43 -8.78 0.43
C MET A 261 1.97 -9.05 0.05
N VAL A 262 1.76 -9.44 -1.20
CA VAL A 262 0.53 -10.07 -1.68
C VAL A 262 0.90 -11.29 -2.48
N ILE A 263 0.21 -12.40 -2.24
CA ILE A 263 0.33 -13.63 -3.01
C ILE A 263 -1.09 -14.14 -3.29
N ALA A 264 -1.37 -14.57 -4.53
CA ALA A 264 -2.73 -14.96 -4.87
C ALA A 264 -2.80 -16.06 -5.93
N GLY A 265 -3.93 -16.78 -5.92
CA GLY A 265 -4.26 -17.80 -6.91
C GLY A 265 -3.60 -19.16 -6.67
N LEU A 266 -3.15 -19.45 -5.46
CA LEU A 266 -2.54 -20.75 -5.12
C LEU A 266 -3.59 -21.85 -4.96
N ASP A 267 -3.19 -23.09 -5.19
CA ASP A 267 -4.10 -24.25 -5.26
C ASP A 267 -4.48 -24.82 -3.89
N SER A 268 -3.73 -24.49 -2.83
CA SER A 268 -3.98 -25.04 -1.50
C SER A 268 -3.60 -24.11 -0.36
N MET A 269 -4.16 -24.36 0.82
CA MET A 269 -3.78 -23.67 2.06
C MET A 269 -2.31 -23.93 2.40
N ALA A 270 -1.80 -25.13 2.14
CA ALA A 270 -0.39 -25.49 2.37
C ALA A 270 0.54 -24.68 1.45
N ALA A 271 0.23 -24.62 0.15
CA ALA A 271 0.99 -23.81 -0.81
C ALA A 271 0.97 -22.31 -0.43
N ARG A 272 -0.20 -21.76 -0.04
CA ARG A 272 -0.29 -20.38 0.46
C ARG A 272 0.64 -20.14 1.64
N ARG A 273 0.65 -21.04 2.63
CA ARG A 273 1.53 -20.91 3.81
C ARG A 273 3.00 -20.95 3.41
N GLU A 274 3.40 -21.97 2.66
CA GLU A 274 4.79 -22.16 2.24
C GLU A 274 5.30 -20.98 1.41
N GLN A 275 4.57 -20.57 0.39
CA GLN A 275 4.98 -19.51 -0.52
C GLN A 275 4.97 -18.13 0.15
N SER A 276 4.04 -17.89 1.08
CA SER A 276 4.03 -16.64 1.85
C SER A 276 5.26 -16.52 2.75
N ILE A 277 5.60 -17.59 3.47
CA ILE A 277 6.79 -17.64 4.33
C ILE A 277 8.07 -17.48 3.48
N ALA A 278 8.16 -18.20 2.36
CA ALA A 278 9.31 -18.13 1.46
C ALA A 278 9.53 -16.73 0.89
N LEU A 279 8.48 -16.06 0.38
CA LEU A 279 8.56 -14.72 -0.18
C LEU A 279 8.95 -13.68 0.88
N MET A 280 8.38 -13.75 2.08
CA MET A 280 8.70 -12.82 3.16
C MET A 280 10.15 -12.99 3.63
N ASN A 281 10.59 -14.23 3.87
CA ASN A 281 11.96 -14.53 4.29
C ASN A 281 12.98 -14.16 3.20
N TRP A 282 12.68 -14.38 1.92
CA TRP A 282 13.51 -13.92 0.83
C TRP A 282 13.64 -12.39 0.83
N GLY A 283 12.54 -11.67 1.07
CA GLY A 283 12.54 -10.21 1.15
C GLY A 283 13.46 -9.66 2.25
N PHE A 284 13.51 -10.31 3.41
CA PHE A 284 14.44 -9.93 4.49
C PHE A 284 15.86 -10.47 4.28
N GLY A 285 16.01 -11.68 3.74
CA GLY A 285 17.30 -12.34 3.60
C GLY A 285 18.13 -11.88 2.41
N ALA A 286 17.49 -11.71 1.23
CA ALA A 286 18.18 -11.36 0.00
C ALA A 286 18.43 -9.85 -0.19
N TRP A 287 17.74 -9.03 0.59
CA TRP A 287 17.81 -7.57 0.51
C TRP A 287 18.23 -6.96 1.84
N GLN A 288 18.87 -5.81 1.77
CA GLN A 288 19.27 -5.03 2.95
C GLN A 288 18.91 -3.56 2.79
N SER A 289 18.64 -2.90 3.92
CA SER A 289 18.41 -1.46 4.00
C SER A 289 19.73 -0.74 4.27
N ARG A 290 19.97 0.34 3.51
CA ARG A 290 21.07 1.27 3.74
C ARG A 290 20.52 2.63 4.11
N PRO A 291 20.75 3.13 5.32
CA PRO A 291 20.27 4.44 5.75
C PRO A 291 20.81 5.58 4.84
N LEU A 292 19.97 6.57 4.57
CA LEU A 292 20.33 7.76 3.80
C LEU A 292 20.21 9.03 4.64
N TYR A 293 19.01 9.33 5.16
CA TYR A 293 18.71 10.53 5.92
C TYR A 293 17.91 10.22 7.16
N LYS A 294 18.14 10.95 8.24
CA LYS A 294 17.34 10.87 9.46
C LYS A 294 16.12 11.79 9.36
N LYS A 295 15.05 11.45 10.10
CA LYS A 295 13.87 12.31 10.22
C LYS A 295 14.26 13.74 10.57
N GLY A 296 13.73 14.72 9.82
CA GLY A 296 13.99 16.14 9.99
C GLY A 296 15.32 16.63 9.41
N GLN A 297 16.17 15.73 8.89
CA GLN A 297 17.41 16.12 8.23
C GLN A 297 17.10 16.84 6.92
N ASN A 298 17.75 18.00 6.69
CA ASN A 298 17.67 18.71 5.42
C ASN A 298 18.34 17.89 4.31
N VAL A 299 17.63 17.77 3.18
CA VAL A 299 18.08 17.03 1.98
C VAL A 299 18.41 17.98 0.85
N GLU A 300 17.61 19.04 0.68
CA GLU A 300 17.74 20.05 -0.38
C GLU A 300 17.04 21.33 0.07
N THR A 301 17.31 22.45 -0.59
CA THR A 301 16.61 23.73 -0.39
C THR A 301 15.94 24.14 -1.70
N ALA A 302 14.64 24.39 -1.67
CA ALA A 302 13.85 24.76 -2.83
C ALA A 302 13.48 26.23 -2.86
N ASP A 303 13.45 26.82 -4.07
CA ASP A 303 13.01 28.18 -4.29
C ASP A 303 11.51 28.33 -4.07
N VAL A 304 11.10 29.45 -3.45
CA VAL A 304 9.69 29.76 -3.17
C VAL A 304 9.25 30.98 -3.99
N GLN A 305 8.08 30.86 -4.62
CA GLN A 305 7.44 31.97 -5.35
C GLN A 305 6.35 32.61 -4.49
N VAL A 306 6.31 33.94 -4.49
CA VAL A 306 5.34 34.76 -3.75
C VAL A 306 5.28 34.49 -2.24
N GLY A 307 6.38 34.02 -1.66
CA GLY A 307 6.49 33.74 -0.24
C GLY A 307 7.05 34.90 0.59
N ALA A 308 6.80 34.85 1.90
CA ALA A 308 7.47 35.71 2.87
C ALA A 308 8.98 35.42 2.95
N GLU A 309 9.37 34.18 2.61
CA GLU A 309 10.76 33.71 2.46
C GLU A 309 11.00 33.29 1.01
N ASP A 310 12.25 33.39 0.56
CA ASP A 310 12.64 33.05 -0.83
C ASP A 310 12.92 31.57 -1.01
N HIS A 311 13.13 30.84 0.10
CA HIS A 311 13.49 29.45 0.10
C HIS A 311 12.74 28.65 1.19
N VAL A 312 12.61 27.34 1.00
CA VAL A 312 12.12 26.38 1.99
C VAL A 312 12.99 25.13 1.96
N ASP A 313 13.37 24.62 3.14
CA ASP A 313 14.12 23.39 3.25
C ASP A 313 13.20 22.18 3.03
N LEU A 314 13.67 21.23 2.21
CA LEU A 314 13.08 19.93 1.96
C LEU A 314 13.68 18.92 2.92
N VAL A 315 12.91 18.49 3.90
CA VAL A 315 13.39 17.58 4.94
C VAL A 315 12.78 16.17 4.82
N ALA A 316 13.48 15.20 5.36
CA ALA A 316 13.01 13.82 5.47
C ALA A 316 11.86 13.74 6.50
N PRO A 317 10.63 13.29 6.11
CA PRO A 317 9.49 13.20 7.04
C PRO A 317 9.64 12.07 8.07
N ARG A 318 10.51 11.09 7.80
CA ARG A 318 10.89 9.94 8.61
C ARG A 318 12.33 9.56 8.30
N ASP A 319 12.89 8.55 8.98
CA ASP A 319 14.15 7.95 8.54
C ASP A 319 13.98 7.40 7.12
N LEU A 320 14.84 7.83 6.21
CA LEU A 320 14.87 7.38 4.81
C LEU A 320 16.02 6.40 4.60
N ALA A 321 15.75 5.35 3.85
CA ALA A 321 16.73 4.33 3.50
C ALA A 321 16.50 3.83 2.08
N VAL A 322 17.54 3.34 1.44
CA VAL A 322 17.47 2.62 0.16
C VAL A 322 17.55 1.13 0.40
N THR A 323 16.79 0.35 -0.37
CA THR A 323 16.85 -1.12 -0.34
C THR A 323 17.67 -1.61 -1.53
N ILE A 324 18.71 -2.40 -1.23
CA ILE A 324 19.66 -2.95 -2.21
C ILE A 324 19.83 -4.46 -1.98
N PRO A 325 20.24 -5.24 -2.99
CA PRO A 325 20.59 -6.64 -2.81
C PRO A 325 21.71 -6.81 -1.78
N ARG A 326 21.61 -7.85 -0.96
CA ARG A 326 22.63 -8.14 0.06
C ARG A 326 23.93 -8.58 -0.60
N GLY A 327 25.05 -8.05 -0.13
CA GLY A 327 26.39 -8.39 -0.62
C GLY A 327 26.82 -7.64 -1.89
N MET A 328 25.94 -6.81 -2.47
CA MET A 328 26.31 -5.93 -3.57
C MET A 328 26.61 -4.51 -3.07
N GLY A 329 27.77 -3.96 -3.46
CA GLY A 329 28.10 -2.54 -3.31
C GLY A 329 27.58 -1.82 -4.53
N SER A 330 26.28 -1.40 -4.50
CA SER A 330 25.72 -0.66 -5.63
C SER A 330 26.20 0.78 -5.60
N GLU A 331 26.73 1.27 -6.71
CA GLU A 331 26.82 2.69 -6.96
C GLU A 331 25.40 3.28 -6.91
N MET A 332 25.23 4.33 -6.13
CA MET A 332 23.94 5.01 -5.97
C MET A 332 24.03 6.42 -6.54
N LYS A 333 23.08 6.76 -7.39
CA LYS A 333 22.84 8.15 -7.80
C LYS A 333 21.63 8.67 -7.05
N VAL A 334 21.84 9.71 -6.27
CA VAL A 334 20.78 10.39 -5.50
C VAL A 334 20.46 11.71 -6.18
N SER A 335 19.18 12.02 -6.36
CA SER A 335 18.70 13.28 -6.90
C SER A 335 17.40 13.70 -6.22
N VAL A 336 17.13 14.99 -6.17
CA VAL A 336 15.88 15.56 -5.68
C VAL A 336 15.11 16.18 -6.83
N THR A 337 13.80 15.99 -6.86
CA THR A 337 12.89 16.64 -7.81
C THR A 337 11.77 17.33 -7.05
N TYR A 338 11.42 18.55 -7.46
CA TYR A 338 10.27 19.31 -6.98
C TYR A 338 9.73 20.19 -8.10
N ASP A 339 8.47 20.58 -8.03
CA ASP A 339 7.85 21.53 -8.96
C ASP A 339 8.19 22.96 -8.49
N GLY A 340 9.31 23.49 -8.98
CA GLY A 340 9.83 24.78 -8.56
C GLY A 340 9.68 25.90 -9.59
N PRO A 341 9.61 27.14 -9.12
CA PRO A 341 9.58 27.57 -7.73
C PRO A 341 8.25 27.23 -7.04
N ILE A 342 8.32 26.81 -5.75
CA ILE A 342 7.14 26.36 -4.98
C ILE A 342 6.31 27.57 -4.57
N LYS A 343 5.02 27.57 -4.90
CA LYS A 343 4.13 28.68 -4.58
C LYS A 343 3.69 28.66 -3.12
N ALA A 344 3.87 29.79 -2.42
CA ALA A 344 3.31 30.02 -1.10
C ALA A 344 1.77 30.20 -1.15
N PRO A 345 1.01 29.91 -0.04
CA PRO A 345 1.53 29.51 1.26
C PRO A 345 1.92 28.02 1.32
N ILE A 346 2.95 27.71 2.09
CA ILE A 346 3.46 26.36 2.31
C ILE A 346 3.30 26.05 3.81
N LYS A 347 2.86 24.82 4.13
CA LYS A 347 2.75 24.39 5.53
C LYS A 347 3.84 23.38 5.88
N ALA A 348 4.38 23.48 7.09
CA ALA A 348 5.31 22.49 7.62
C ALA A 348 4.73 21.07 7.51
N GLY A 349 5.55 20.13 7.02
CA GLY A 349 5.11 18.75 6.76
C GLY A 349 4.35 18.56 5.45
N GLN A 350 4.08 19.60 4.66
CA GLN A 350 3.47 19.47 3.33
C GLN A 350 4.46 18.77 2.39
N PRO A 351 4.03 17.71 1.66
CA PRO A 351 4.87 17.08 0.64
C PRO A 351 5.10 18.04 -0.52
N ILE A 352 6.36 18.43 -0.76
CA ILE A 352 6.74 19.40 -1.79
C ILE A 352 7.95 18.98 -2.64
N GLY A 353 8.51 17.79 -2.36
CA GLY A 353 9.63 17.26 -3.15
C GLY A 353 9.69 15.74 -3.10
N THR A 354 10.53 15.16 -3.93
CA THR A 354 10.78 13.72 -4.00
C THR A 354 12.28 13.45 -4.10
N LEU A 355 12.79 12.67 -3.17
CA LEU A 355 14.12 12.07 -3.24
C LEU A 355 14.04 10.84 -4.15
N ILE A 356 14.89 10.81 -5.19
CA ILE A 356 14.99 9.69 -6.13
C ILE A 356 16.36 9.04 -5.94
N VAL A 357 16.38 7.75 -5.64
CA VAL A 357 17.59 6.94 -5.54
C VAL A 357 17.60 5.92 -6.65
N GLN A 358 18.57 6.02 -7.54
CA GLN A 358 18.83 5.08 -8.62
C GLN A 358 19.98 4.15 -8.23
N THR A 359 19.78 2.86 -8.36
CA THR A 359 20.81 1.81 -8.22
C THR A 359 20.83 0.98 -9.50
N ALA A 360 21.89 0.24 -9.74
CA ALA A 360 21.96 -0.68 -10.90
C ALA A 360 20.92 -1.83 -10.78
N ASP A 361 20.52 -2.17 -9.55
CA ASP A 361 19.87 -3.44 -9.22
C ASP A 361 18.36 -3.32 -8.98
N THR A 362 17.83 -2.10 -8.84
CA THR A 362 16.40 -1.86 -8.59
C THR A 362 15.86 -0.74 -9.47
N PRO A 363 14.54 -0.71 -9.76
CA PRO A 363 13.90 0.49 -10.27
C PRO A 363 14.16 1.68 -9.35
N PRO A 364 14.12 2.92 -9.89
CA PRO A 364 14.29 4.11 -9.06
C PRO A 364 13.37 4.10 -7.85
N GLN A 365 13.96 4.26 -6.67
CA GLN A 365 13.22 4.32 -5.40
C GLN A 365 12.88 5.79 -5.13
N GLN A 366 11.60 6.07 -4.91
CA GLN A 366 11.08 7.43 -4.71
C GLN A 366 10.56 7.59 -3.29
N MET A 367 11.03 8.63 -2.62
CA MET A 367 10.67 8.93 -1.24
C MET A 367 10.24 10.39 -1.12
N PRO A 368 9.06 10.69 -0.52
CA PRO A 368 8.60 12.06 -0.39
C PRO A 368 9.50 12.85 0.55
N LEU A 369 9.71 14.11 0.21
CA LEU A 369 10.29 15.14 1.06
C LEU A 369 9.21 16.16 1.41
N VAL A 370 9.30 16.73 2.60
CA VAL A 370 8.30 17.69 3.12
C VAL A 370 8.94 19.02 3.46
N ALA A 371 8.13 20.08 3.52
CA ALA A 371 8.56 21.39 4.00
C ALA A 371 8.97 21.30 5.47
N ALA A 372 10.11 21.91 5.82
CA ALA A 372 10.62 21.96 7.19
C ALA A 372 9.78 22.88 8.08
N ASN A 373 9.31 24.01 7.53
CA ASN A 373 8.62 25.09 8.21
C ASN A 373 7.46 25.63 7.37
N ASP A 374 6.60 26.43 8.00
CA ASP A 374 5.58 27.22 7.32
C ASP A 374 6.26 28.35 6.54
N VAL A 375 5.76 28.64 5.32
CA VAL A 375 6.10 29.84 4.56
C VAL A 375 4.79 30.52 4.17
N GLU A 376 4.54 31.68 4.76
CA GLU A 376 3.34 32.50 4.48
C GLU A 376 3.46 33.19 3.11
N GLU A 377 2.32 33.64 2.56
CA GLU A 377 2.35 34.49 1.38
C GLU A 377 3.05 35.82 1.69
N ALA A 378 3.75 36.37 0.70
CA ALA A 378 4.36 37.68 0.78
C ALA A 378 3.29 38.74 1.05
N GLY A 379 3.56 39.66 1.98
CA GLY A 379 2.70 40.84 2.20
C GLY A 379 2.66 41.76 0.98
N PHE A 380 1.64 42.63 0.91
CA PHE A 380 1.35 43.54 -0.22
C PHE A 380 2.58 44.27 -0.77
N PHE A 381 3.42 44.86 0.07
CA PHE A 381 4.62 45.59 -0.34
C PHE A 381 5.67 44.68 -0.98
N ARG A 382 5.85 43.46 -0.50
CA ARG A 382 6.78 42.50 -1.08
C ARG A 382 6.26 41.98 -2.43
N HIS A 383 4.93 41.76 -2.56
CA HIS A 383 4.31 41.46 -3.84
C HIS A 383 4.55 42.51 -4.90
N MET A 384 4.40 43.79 -4.53
CA MET A 384 4.67 44.93 -5.43
C MET A 384 6.13 44.97 -5.86
N TRP A 385 7.05 44.72 -4.93
CA TRP A 385 8.48 44.69 -5.20
C TRP A 385 8.89 43.54 -6.11
N LEU A 386 8.41 42.34 -5.85
CA LEU A 386 8.66 41.15 -6.69
C LEU A 386 8.08 41.32 -8.10
N ALA A 387 6.89 41.89 -8.24
CA ALA A 387 6.30 42.22 -9.53
C ALA A 387 7.16 43.26 -10.32
N LEU A 388 7.74 44.23 -9.64
CA LEU A 388 8.63 45.21 -10.25
C LEU A 388 9.94 44.54 -10.73
N LEU A 389 10.55 43.69 -9.92
CA LEU A 389 11.76 42.94 -10.28
C LEU A 389 11.51 41.99 -11.46
N SER A 390 10.35 41.34 -11.51
CA SER A 390 9.93 40.46 -12.63
C SER A 390 9.78 41.25 -13.93
N LEU A 391 9.27 42.50 -13.88
CA LEU A 391 9.13 43.37 -15.05
C LEU A 391 10.48 43.82 -15.66
N ILE A 392 11.55 43.84 -14.86
CA ILE A 392 12.90 44.20 -15.30
C ILE A 392 13.83 43.00 -15.48
N GLY A 393 13.28 41.75 -15.39
CA GLY A 393 14.00 40.49 -15.61
C GLY A 393 15.02 40.14 -14.53
N LEU A 394 14.84 40.66 -13.30
CA LEU A 394 15.72 40.45 -12.14
C LEU A 394 15.06 39.55 -11.06
N ALA A 395 13.89 38.92 -11.32
CA ALA A 395 13.20 37.95 -10.45
C ALA A 395 12.58 36.81 -11.26
#